data_841db971923dd8ee0f419c2f1ea59cb1
#
_entry.id   841db971923dd8ee0f419c2f1ea59cb1
#
_cell.length_a   1.000
_cell.length_b   1.000
_cell.length_c   1.000
_cell.angle_alpha   90.00
_cell.angle_beta   90.00
_cell.angle_gamma   90.00
#
_symmetry.space_group_name_H-M   'P 1'
#
loop_
_entity.id
_entity.type
_entity.pdbx_description
1 polymer ?
#
loop_
_entity_poly.entity_id
_entity_poly.type
_entity_poly.pdbx_seq_one_letter_code
_entity_poly.pdbx_strand_id
1 'polypeptide(L)'
;MNVGGLMYDILAIQNKWVNKLVWLRRRVIVRAVQRTLLSLFPFALLGSIARVVSISFLSDKGFINSILAMPKWFPDFRLVKLLFNNFATFTIGILALLAAYYCAKYTAEFYRKDQQVAGITGLISYLFVCMVNVSENGDGIINLPVDAMMLGANGILLGLLVGYITGQIFRKFGGIDLKKAKSHSPNVLEKAFNSLLAIILSFLVAIVINGLLYLFFRYGVYDAIADYVTSISLKHSNFSMTLFGTFVTTIFAWLGFSGPYQYRSFVDDNTSVENLNYALKYHSVWGVPHPFSEYSLYHSFGAFGGIGSILALIVAILIVSGAGSYRRVGVSGLIPTLFNSGTSVMIGLPVMFNPLYLIPFILTPILNIVIATLAIIAHIMPPVVYPVPMGTPGPLVAFIGTGGNFVALIIGVIVFFIDIIVYIPFVRLNEQIWLKMQYIYLQEEKEGE
;
A
#
# COMPACT_ATOMS: atom_id res chain seq x y z
N MET A 1 35.30 11.91 -25.48
CA MET A 1 33.99 11.22 -25.34
C MET A 1 32.94 12.18 -25.86
N ASN A 2 32.18 11.76 -26.86
CA ASN A 2 31.24 12.64 -27.58
C ASN A 2 29.96 12.76 -26.74
N VAL A 3 29.83 13.84 -25.96
CA VAL A 3 28.69 14.12 -25.07
C VAL A 3 27.34 14.10 -25.82
N GLY A 4 27.35 14.47 -27.11
CA GLY A 4 26.17 14.42 -27.97
C GLY A 4 25.71 13.00 -28.29
N GLY A 5 26.63 12.03 -28.48
CA GLY A 5 26.31 10.63 -28.70
C GLY A 5 25.67 9.98 -27.47
N LEU A 6 26.22 10.23 -26.30
CA LEU A 6 25.71 9.70 -25.03
C LEU A 6 24.32 10.22 -24.71
N MET A 7 24.05 11.50 -25.01
CA MET A 7 22.72 12.12 -24.82
C MET A 7 21.69 11.57 -25.81
N TYR A 8 22.09 11.24 -27.05
CA TYR A 8 21.21 10.63 -28.05
C TYR A 8 20.85 9.18 -27.67
N ASP A 9 21.83 8.42 -27.16
CA ASP A 9 21.60 7.05 -26.67
C ASP A 9 20.70 7.02 -25.45
N ILE A 10 20.85 7.94 -24.50
CA ILE A 10 19.98 8.08 -23.34
C ILE A 10 18.53 8.40 -23.75
N LEU A 11 18.33 9.33 -24.69
CA LEU A 11 17.02 9.69 -25.20
C LEU A 11 16.39 8.53 -26.00
N ALA A 12 17.18 7.78 -26.75
CA ALA A 12 16.70 6.60 -27.47
C ALA A 12 16.28 5.47 -26.51
N ILE A 13 17.06 5.22 -25.46
CA ILE A 13 16.73 4.24 -24.40
C ILE A 13 15.47 4.69 -23.67
N GLN A 14 15.36 5.96 -23.29
CA GLN A 14 14.19 6.53 -22.63
C GLN A 14 12.93 6.38 -23.48
N ASN A 15 13.00 6.66 -24.78
CA ASN A 15 11.88 6.46 -25.72
C ASN A 15 11.46 4.98 -25.83
N LYS A 16 12.40 4.05 -25.79
CA LYS A 16 12.12 2.61 -25.83
C LYS A 16 11.37 2.15 -24.56
N TRP A 17 11.80 2.60 -23.39
CA TRP A 17 11.12 2.30 -22.11
C TRP A 17 9.72 2.94 -22.05
N VAL A 18 9.58 4.20 -22.47
CA VAL A 18 8.28 4.87 -22.57
C VAL A 18 7.32 4.09 -23.44
N ASN A 19 7.76 3.67 -24.64
CA ASN A 19 6.91 2.89 -25.54
C ASN A 19 6.47 1.55 -24.95
N LYS A 20 7.38 0.82 -24.28
CA LYS A 20 7.07 -0.45 -23.62
C LYS A 20 6.08 -0.27 -22.48
N LEU A 21 6.23 0.78 -21.67
CA LEU A 21 5.33 1.08 -20.58
C LEU A 21 3.96 1.58 -21.05
N VAL A 22 3.91 2.36 -22.12
CA VAL A 22 2.65 2.76 -22.80
C VAL A 22 1.93 1.51 -23.32
N TRP A 23 2.62 0.59 -24.00
CA TRP A 23 2.04 -0.66 -24.45
C TRP A 23 1.48 -1.50 -23.29
N LEU A 24 2.21 -1.61 -22.18
CA LEU A 24 1.74 -2.32 -20.98
C LEU A 24 0.47 -1.67 -20.40
N ARG A 25 0.45 -0.33 -20.29
CA ARG A 25 -0.72 0.43 -19.78
C ARG A 25 -1.96 0.33 -20.66
N ARG A 26 -1.83 -0.01 -21.94
CA ARG A 26 -2.97 -0.25 -22.84
C ARG A 26 -3.64 -1.63 -22.64
N ARG A 27 -3.02 -2.55 -21.90
CA ARG A 27 -3.63 -3.86 -21.60
C ARG A 27 -4.87 -3.69 -20.71
N VAL A 28 -5.94 -4.46 -21.03
CA VAL A 28 -7.22 -4.38 -20.30
C VAL A 28 -7.04 -4.58 -18.80
N ILE A 29 -6.24 -5.57 -18.39
CA ILE A 29 -5.96 -5.84 -16.97
C ILE A 29 -5.32 -4.62 -16.30
N VAL A 30 -4.33 -3.98 -16.90
CA VAL A 30 -3.64 -2.83 -16.32
C VAL A 30 -4.57 -1.63 -16.22
N ARG A 31 -5.40 -1.39 -17.26
CA ARG A 31 -6.41 -0.33 -17.24
C ARG A 31 -7.48 -0.56 -16.17
N ALA A 32 -7.97 -1.81 -16.04
CA ALA A 32 -8.94 -2.16 -15.02
C ALA A 32 -8.36 -1.94 -13.61
N VAL A 33 -7.14 -2.42 -13.35
CA VAL A 33 -6.43 -2.22 -12.07
C VAL A 33 -6.23 -0.73 -11.77
N GLN A 34 -5.71 0.05 -12.72
CA GLN A 34 -5.47 1.48 -12.51
C GLN A 34 -6.76 2.25 -12.24
N ARG A 35 -7.85 2.00 -13.01
CA ARG A 35 -9.14 2.62 -12.77
C ARG A 35 -9.71 2.24 -11.40
N THR A 36 -9.54 0.98 -11.01
CA THR A 36 -9.96 0.49 -9.69
C THR A 36 -9.23 1.24 -8.56
N LEU A 37 -7.90 1.31 -8.61
CA LEU A 37 -7.10 2.01 -7.60
C LEU A 37 -7.49 3.49 -7.50
N LEU A 38 -7.65 4.17 -8.63
CA LEU A 38 -8.09 5.58 -8.65
C LEU A 38 -9.49 5.76 -8.04
N SER A 39 -10.41 4.81 -8.26
CA SER A 39 -11.76 4.85 -7.65
C SER A 39 -11.75 4.58 -6.16
N LEU A 40 -10.75 3.84 -5.65
CA LEU A 40 -10.57 3.59 -4.22
C LEU A 40 -9.92 4.76 -3.47
N PHE A 41 -9.23 5.67 -4.18
CA PHE A 41 -8.45 6.75 -3.59
C PHE A 41 -9.22 7.61 -2.57
N PRO A 42 -10.45 8.11 -2.86
CA PRO A 42 -11.17 8.94 -1.90
C PRO A 42 -11.45 8.22 -0.57
N PHE A 43 -11.83 6.93 -0.63
CA PHE A 43 -12.08 6.11 0.56
C PHE A 43 -10.80 5.84 1.34
N ALA A 44 -9.71 5.51 0.63
CA ALA A 44 -8.41 5.32 1.22
C ALA A 44 -7.88 6.61 1.87
N LEU A 45 -8.13 7.78 1.26
CA LEU A 45 -7.71 9.08 1.79
C LEU A 45 -8.43 9.40 3.10
N LEU A 46 -9.77 9.35 3.09
CA LEU A 46 -10.57 9.64 4.28
C LEU A 46 -10.23 8.67 5.42
N GLY A 47 -10.08 7.39 5.11
CA GLY A 47 -9.67 6.39 6.09
C GLY A 47 -8.25 6.59 6.61
N SER A 48 -7.31 7.02 5.76
CA SER A 48 -5.93 7.34 6.19
C SER A 48 -5.91 8.55 7.12
N ILE A 49 -6.70 9.57 6.85
CA ILE A 49 -6.85 10.73 7.74
C ILE A 49 -7.44 10.29 9.10
N ALA A 50 -8.52 9.52 9.08
CA ALA A 50 -9.12 9.00 10.30
C ALA A 50 -8.16 8.13 11.10
N ARG A 51 -7.36 7.30 10.44
CA ARG A 51 -6.33 6.47 11.05
C ARG A 51 -5.23 7.32 11.71
N VAL A 52 -4.78 8.38 11.05
CA VAL A 52 -3.80 9.32 11.63
C VAL A 52 -4.37 9.98 12.87
N VAL A 53 -5.62 10.46 12.82
CA VAL A 53 -6.29 11.04 14.00
C VAL A 53 -6.36 10.00 15.13
N SER A 54 -6.79 8.77 14.84
CA SER A 54 -6.89 7.71 15.84
C SER A 54 -5.53 7.33 16.46
N ILE A 55 -4.47 7.22 15.65
CA ILE A 55 -3.15 6.73 16.08
C ILE A 55 -2.30 7.84 16.69
N SER A 56 -2.19 9.00 16.03
CA SER A 56 -1.27 10.07 16.45
C SER A 56 -1.89 11.01 17.47
N PHE A 57 -3.20 11.32 17.38
CA PHE A 57 -3.88 12.28 18.25
C PHE A 57 -4.62 11.60 19.41
N LEU A 58 -5.28 10.47 19.16
CA LEU A 58 -6.20 9.85 20.14
C LEU A 58 -5.63 8.57 20.79
N SER A 59 -4.44 8.11 20.42
CA SER A 59 -3.78 7.00 21.10
C SER A 59 -2.94 7.48 22.26
N ASP A 60 -2.91 6.72 23.36
CA ASP A 60 -2.06 7.03 24.54
C ASP A 60 -0.56 7.06 24.20
N LYS A 61 -0.17 6.31 23.16
CA LYS A 61 1.20 6.27 22.59
C LYS A 61 1.34 7.14 21.33
N GLY A 62 0.39 8.03 21.04
CA GLY A 62 0.38 8.88 19.86
C GLY A 62 1.32 10.08 19.99
N PHE A 63 2.00 10.43 18.87
CA PHE A 63 2.95 11.54 18.85
C PHE A 63 2.32 12.87 19.25
N ILE A 64 1.21 13.26 18.63
CA ILE A 64 0.51 14.52 18.95
C ILE A 64 -0.10 14.46 20.35
N ASN A 65 -0.64 13.30 20.77
CA ASN A 65 -1.18 13.14 22.11
C ASN A 65 -0.12 13.28 23.21
N SER A 66 1.10 12.78 22.97
CA SER A 66 2.21 12.94 23.92
C SER A 66 2.65 14.41 24.13
N ILE A 67 2.41 15.27 23.12
CA ILE A 67 2.74 16.70 23.17
C ILE A 67 1.58 17.51 23.77
N LEU A 68 0.35 17.28 23.25
CA LEU A 68 -0.82 18.12 23.56
C LEU A 68 -1.70 17.59 24.70
N ALA A 69 -1.46 16.36 25.17
CA ALA A 69 -2.29 15.71 26.20
C ALA A 69 -3.80 15.76 25.87
N MET A 70 -4.17 15.30 24.67
CA MET A 70 -5.53 15.40 24.11
C MET A 70 -6.67 14.94 25.04
N PRO A 71 -6.50 13.95 25.96
CA PRO A 71 -7.54 13.58 26.91
C PRO A 71 -8.03 14.73 27.80
N LYS A 72 -7.22 15.79 27.97
CA LYS A 72 -7.59 16.97 28.76
C LYS A 72 -8.55 17.91 28.02
N TRP A 73 -8.67 17.74 26.70
CA TRP A 73 -9.44 18.65 25.84
C TRP A 73 -10.86 18.13 25.54
N PHE A 74 -11.09 16.80 25.66
CA PHE A 74 -12.35 16.15 25.32
C PHE A 74 -12.92 15.37 26.49
N PRO A 75 -14.17 15.68 26.95
CA PRO A 75 -14.81 14.96 28.06
C PRO A 75 -14.95 13.45 27.80
N ASP A 76 -15.30 13.06 26.57
CA ASP A 76 -15.51 11.67 26.15
C ASP A 76 -14.45 11.19 25.16
N PHE A 77 -13.18 11.32 25.56
CA PHE A 77 -12.04 10.93 24.73
C PHE A 77 -12.13 9.50 24.16
N ARG A 78 -12.64 8.55 24.95
CA ARG A 78 -12.81 7.15 24.53
C ARG A 78 -13.81 7.00 23.39
N LEU A 79 -14.91 7.72 23.42
CA LEU A 79 -15.93 7.70 22.38
C LEU A 79 -15.37 8.26 21.07
N VAL A 80 -14.69 9.40 21.13
CA VAL A 80 -14.08 10.02 19.95
C VAL A 80 -13.04 9.07 19.32
N LYS A 81 -12.17 8.45 20.13
CA LYS A 81 -11.21 7.44 19.67
C LYS A 81 -11.89 6.26 18.97
N LEU A 82 -12.97 5.73 19.55
CA LEU A 82 -13.75 4.63 18.98
C LEU A 82 -14.36 5.00 17.63
N LEU A 83 -14.94 6.20 17.52
CA LEU A 83 -15.56 6.67 16.28
C LEU A 83 -14.54 6.77 15.13
N PHE A 84 -13.37 7.40 15.38
CA PHE A 84 -12.32 7.52 14.36
C PHE A 84 -11.71 6.16 13.99
N ASN A 85 -11.54 5.27 14.96
CA ASN A 85 -11.04 3.92 14.71
C ASN A 85 -12.03 3.10 13.86
N ASN A 86 -13.33 3.15 14.20
CA ASN A 86 -14.37 2.49 13.42
C ASN A 86 -14.47 3.09 12.01
N PHE A 87 -14.39 4.42 11.88
CA PHE A 87 -14.38 5.06 10.56
C PHE A 87 -13.20 4.60 9.70
N ALA A 88 -11.99 4.51 10.27
CA ALA A 88 -10.84 3.97 9.56
C ALA A 88 -11.04 2.50 9.17
N THR A 89 -11.63 1.68 10.05
CA THR A 89 -11.93 0.27 9.79
C THR A 89 -12.95 0.11 8.66
N PHE A 90 -14.03 0.90 8.65
CA PHE A 90 -15.05 0.83 7.59
C PHE A 90 -14.63 1.49 6.27
N THR A 91 -13.48 2.13 6.21
CA THR A 91 -12.93 2.71 4.98
C THR A 91 -11.73 1.92 4.48
N ILE A 92 -10.61 1.93 5.22
CA ILE A 92 -9.40 1.19 4.82
C ILE A 92 -9.58 -0.33 4.97
N GLY A 93 -10.34 -0.75 5.98
CA GLY A 93 -10.53 -2.17 6.31
C GLY A 93 -11.42 -2.94 5.32
N ILE A 94 -12.03 -2.27 4.32
CA ILE A 94 -12.85 -2.91 3.27
C ILE A 94 -12.34 -2.62 1.85
N LEU A 95 -11.14 -2.07 1.71
CA LEU A 95 -10.62 -1.64 0.40
C LEU A 95 -10.48 -2.78 -0.60
N ALA A 96 -10.11 -3.98 -0.18
CA ALA A 96 -10.01 -5.14 -1.07
C ALA A 96 -11.37 -5.62 -1.58
N LEU A 97 -12.40 -5.55 -0.72
CA LEU A 97 -13.78 -5.84 -1.12
C LEU A 97 -14.26 -4.88 -2.22
N LEU A 98 -14.01 -3.59 -2.03
CA LEU A 98 -14.28 -2.57 -3.04
C LEU A 98 -13.41 -2.74 -4.29
N ALA A 99 -12.15 -3.19 -4.14
CA ALA A 99 -11.27 -3.49 -5.26
C ALA A 99 -11.83 -4.60 -6.13
N ALA A 100 -12.36 -5.67 -5.55
CA ALA A 100 -13.01 -6.76 -6.28
C ALA A 100 -14.24 -6.25 -7.05
N TYR A 101 -15.08 -5.42 -6.42
CA TYR A 101 -16.22 -4.79 -7.07
C TYR A 101 -15.80 -3.96 -8.28
N TYR A 102 -14.91 -2.97 -8.08
CA TYR A 102 -14.53 -2.05 -9.14
C TYR A 102 -13.73 -2.74 -10.27
N CYS A 103 -12.87 -3.71 -9.94
CA CYS A 103 -12.11 -4.44 -10.94
C CYS A 103 -13.01 -5.30 -11.84
N ALA A 104 -13.99 -6.00 -11.26
CA ALA A 104 -14.99 -6.75 -12.03
C ALA A 104 -15.84 -5.82 -12.90
N LYS A 105 -16.33 -4.70 -12.31
CA LYS A 105 -17.09 -3.66 -13.00
C LYS A 105 -16.34 -3.11 -14.21
N TYR A 106 -15.10 -2.62 -14.03
CA TYR A 106 -14.33 -2.04 -15.12
C TYR A 106 -13.92 -3.06 -16.18
N THR A 107 -13.61 -4.30 -15.75
CA THR A 107 -13.30 -5.37 -16.70
C THR A 107 -14.52 -5.69 -17.56
N ALA A 108 -15.72 -5.82 -16.99
CA ALA A 108 -16.97 -6.02 -17.72
C ALA A 108 -17.29 -4.84 -18.67
N GLU A 109 -17.06 -3.61 -18.21
CA GLU A 109 -17.24 -2.38 -19.01
C GLU A 109 -16.39 -2.39 -20.28
N PHE A 110 -15.11 -2.78 -20.21
CA PHE A 110 -14.24 -2.89 -21.38
C PHE A 110 -14.76 -3.85 -22.44
N TYR A 111 -15.50 -4.87 -22.02
CA TYR A 111 -16.10 -5.87 -22.91
C TYR A 111 -17.58 -5.60 -23.22
N ARG A 112 -18.10 -4.40 -22.86
CA ARG A 112 -19.50 -3.97 -23.08
C ARG A 112 -20.53 -4.94 -22.46
N LYS A 113 -20.20 -5.50 -21.30
CA LYS A 113 -21.06 -6.37 -20.50
C LYS A 113 -21.71 -5.61 -19.35
N ASP A 114 -22.70 -6.23 -18.68
CA ASP A 114 -23.35 -5.59 -17.54
C ASP A 114 -22.34 -5.37 -16.39
N GLN A 115 -21.96 -4.12 -16.22
CA GLN A 115 -20.95 -3.70 -15.27
C GLN A 115 -21.43 -3.72 -13.81
N GLN A 116 -22.74 -3.50 -13.57
CA GLN A 116 -23.26 -3.47 -12.20
C GLN A 116 -23.37 -4.88 -11.64
N VAL A 117 -23.97 -5.79 -12.40
CA VAL A 117 -24.11 -7.18 -12.00
C VAL A 117 -22.73 -7.82 -11.84
N ALA A 118 -21.78 -7.57 -12.76
CA ALA A 118 -20.41 -8.05 -12.65
C ALA A 118 -19.70 -7.53 -11.38
N GLY A 119 -19.88 -6.24 -11.06
CA GLY A 119 -19.29 -5.63 -9.85
C GLY A 119 -19.79 -6.30 -8.58
N ILE A 120 -21.12 -6.44 -8.43
CA ILE A 120 -21.73 -7.09 -7.25
C ILE A 120 -21.29 -8.55 -7.16
N THR A 121 -21.26 -9.27 -8.29
CA THR A 121 -20.79 -10.65 -8.33
C THR A 121 -19.33 -10.76 -7.90
N GLY A 122 -18.46 -9.85 -8.35
CA GLY A 122 -17.05 -9.80 -7.95
C GLY A 122 -16.86 -9.55 -6.45
N LEU A 123 -17.68 -8.66 -5.87
CA LEU A 123 -17.69 -8.39 -4.43
C LEU A 123 -18.07 -9.65 -3.64
N ILE A 124 -19.18 -10.31 -4.01
CA ILE A 124 -19.65 -11.53 -3.32
C ILE A 124 -18.65 -12.68 -3.52
N SER A 125 -18.11 -12.85 -4.74
CA SER A 125 -17.07 -13.84 -5.01
C SER A 125 -15.84 -13.64 -4.12
N TYR A 126 -15.45 -12.40 -3.87
CA TYR A 126 -14.34 -12.10 -2.98
C TYR A 126 -14.63 -12.47 -1.52
N LEU A 127 -15.86 -12.25 -1.04
CA LEU A 127 -16.27 -12.72 0.29
C LEU A 127 -16.15 -14.24 0.41
N PHE A 128 -16.55 -15.01 -0.62
CA PHE A 128 -16.34 -16.47 -0.63
C PHE A 128 -14.87 -16.85 -0.57
N VAL A 129 -14.00 -16.12 -1.25
CA VAL A 129 -12.55 -16.37 -1.20
C VAL A 129 -11.95 -16.08 0.18
N CYS A 130 -12.47 -15.08 0.89
CA CYS A 130 -12.00 -14.70 2.23
C CYS A 130 -12.62 -15.51 3.36
N MET A 131 -13.47 -16.51 3.07
CA MET A 131 -14.01 -17.39 4.11
C MET A 131 -12.89 -18.23 4.73
N VAL A 132 -12.73 -18.11 6.04
CA VAL A 132 -11.84 -18.95 6.84
C VAL A 132 -12.69 -20.06 7.50
N ASN A 133 -12.08 -21.22 7.75
CA ASN A 133 -12.81 -22.36 8.25
C ASN A 133 -13.66 -22.11 9.48
N VAL A 134 -14.81 -22.74 9.44
CA VAL A 134 -15.71 -22.89 10.57
C VAL A 134 -15.02 -23.75 11.64
N SER A 135 -14.67 -23.18 12.78
CA SER A 135 -14.51 -24.00 13.97
C SER A 135 -15.93 -24.31 14.48
N GLU A 136 -16.30 -25.58 14.48
CA GLU A 136 -17.45 -26.04 15.24
C GLU A 136 -17.17 -25.78 16.72
N ASN A 137 -17.57 -24.63 17.21
CA ASN A 137 -17.81 -24.47 18.63
C ASN A 137 -19.08 -25.29 18.91
N GLY A 138 -19.02 -26.23 19.86
CA GLY A 138 -20.02 -27.26 20.11
C GLY A 138 -21.49 -26.82 20.33
N ASP A 139 -21.83 -25.59 20.07
CA ASP A 139 -23.16 -24.99 20.21
C ASP A 139 -23.98 -24.95 18.91
N GLY A 140 -23.47 -25.52 17.82
CA GLY A 140 -24.21 -25.56 16.54
C GLY A 140 -24.36 -24.21 15.83
N ILE A 141 -23.77 -23.15 16.35
CA ILE A 141 -23.76 -21.83 15.73
C ILE A 141 -22.62 -21.80 14.72
N ILE A 142 -22.96 -21.85 13.44
CA ILE A 142 -22.01 -21.68 12.33
C ILE A 142 -21.65 -20.19 12.29
N ASN A 143 -20.59 -19.81 12.98
CA ASN A 143 -19.94 -18.54 12.71
C ASN A 143 -19.18 -18.70 11.40
N LEU A 144 -19.57 -17.95 10.38
CA LEU A 144 -18.79 -17.80 9.14
C LEU A 144 -17.66 -16.80 9.41
N PRO A 145 -16.47 -17.24 9.82
CA PRO A 145 -15.37 -16.32 10.02
C PRO A 145 -14.88 -15.88 8.64
N VAL A 146 -14.92 -14.59 8.39
CA VAL A 146 -14.27 -13.95 7.26
C VAL A 146 -12.96 -13.38 7.76
N ASP A 147 -11.87 -13.63 7.06
CA ASP A 147 -10.57 -13.01 7.38
C ASP A 147 -10.68 -11.50 7.19
N ALA A 148 -10.93 -10.78 8.29
CA ALA A 148 -11.12 -9.34 8.30
C ALA A 148 -9.88 -8.58 7.81
N MET A 149 -8.69 -9.15 7.99
CA MET A 149 -7.43 -8.53 7.52
C MET A 149 -7.32 -8.54 5.99
N MET A 150 -7.87 -9.59 5.36
CA MET A 150 -7.92 -9.72 3.90
C MET A 150 -8.98 -8.81 3.25
N LEU A 151 -9.97 -8.34 3.98
CA LEU A 151 -10.96 -7.39 3.43
C LEU A 151 -10.35 -6.00 3.21
N GLY A 152 -9.31 -5.65 3.95
CA GLY A 152 -8.64 -4.35 3.93
C GLY A 152 -7.55 -4.21 2.87
N ALA A 153 -6.65 -3.26 3.13
CA ALA A 153 -5.55 -2.94 2.23
C ALA A 153 -4.65 -4.15 1.93
N ASN A 154 -4.53 -5.10 2.85
CA ASN A 154 -3.69 -6.31 2.71
C ASN A 154 -4.23 -7.30 1.66
N GLY A 155 -5.52 -7.26 1.37
CA GLY A 155 -6.15 -8.14 0.39
C GLY A 155 -6.33 -7.53 -1.00
N ILE A 156 -5.82 -6.32 -1.26
CA ILE A 156 -6.08 -5.60 -2.52
C ILE A 156 -5.66 -6.42 -3.75
N LEU A 157 -4.50 -7.10 -3.72
CA LEU A 157 -4.07 -7.95 -4.83
C LEU A 157 -5.08 -9.06 -5.10
N LEU A 158 -5.48 -9.78 -4.05
CA LEU A 158 -6.43 -10.87 -4.18
C LEU A 158 -7.80 -10.37 -4.65
N GLY A 159 -8.26 -9.22 -4.11
CA GLY A 159 -9.48 -8.57 -4.56
C GLY A 159 -9.45 -8.19 -6.05
N LEU A 160 -8.33 -7.62 -6.52
CA LEU A 160 -8.13 -7.31 -7.94
C LEU A 160 -8.12 -8.56 -8.82
N LEU A 161 -7.47 -9.64 -8.37
CA LEU A 161 -7.42 -10.91 -9.11
C LEU A 161 -8.82 -11.54 -9.23
N VAL A 162 -9.53 -11.65 -8.12
CA VAL A 162 -10.91 -12.20 -8.10
C VAL A 162 -11.85 -11.34 -8.95
N GLY A 163 -11.77 -10.01 -8.80
CA GLY A 163 -12.56 -9.08 -9.62
C GLY A 163 -12.25 -9.21 -11.12
N TYR A 164 -10.97 -9.32 -11.48
CA TYR A 164 -10.59 -9.53 -12.88
C TYR A 164 -11.07 -10.87 -13.44
N ILE A 165 -10.92 -11.96 -12.68
CA ILE A 165 -11.43 -13.30 -13.06
C ILE A 165 -12.95 -13.26 -13.27
N THR A 166 -13.69 -12.67 -12.33
CA THR A 166 -15.14 -12.46 -12.47
C THR A 166 -15.47 -11.68 -13.74
N GLY A 167 -14.76 -10.58 -14.01
CA GLY A 167 -14.93 -9.80 -15.22
C GLY A 167 -14.65 -10.59 -16.51
N GLN A 168 -13.68 -11.52 -16.52
CA GLN A 168 -13.40 -12.41 -17.65
C GLN A 168 -14.49 -13.48 -17.82
N ILE A 169 -15.09 -13.96 -16.73
CA ILE A 169 -16.25 -14.87 -16.80
C ILE A 169 -17.43 -14.13 -17.42
N PHE A 170 -17.69 -12.89 -16.99
CA PHE A 170 -18.74 -12.04 -17.61
C PHE A 170 -18.48 -11.71 -19.06
N ARG A 171 -17.23 -11.55 -19.49
CA ARG A 171 -16.87 -11.40 -20.90
C ARG A 171 -17.43 -12.53 -21.76
N LYS A 172 -17.36 -13.78 -21.29
CA LYS A 172 -17.79 -14.97 -22.03
C LYS A 172 -19.26 -15.28 -21.86
N PHE A 173 -19.78 -15.18 -20.66
CA PHE A 173 -21.10 -15.71 -20.25
C PHE A 173 -22.07 -14.63 -19.75
N GLY A 174 -21.63 -13.37 -19.57
CA GLY A 174 -22.47 -12.29 -19.07
C GLY A 174 -23.36 -11.68 -20.14
N GLY A 175 -24.50 -11.14 -19.72
CA GLY A 175 -25.42 -10.35 -20.54
C GLY A 175 -24.75 -9.09 -21.11
N ILE A 176 -25.29 -8.58 -22.23
CA ILE A 176 -24.82 -7.36 -22.88
C ILE A 176 -25.35 -6.14 -22.13
N ASP A 177 -24.54 -5.07 -22.02
CA ASP A 177 -24.98 -3.80 -21.46
C ASP A 177 -25.89 -3.06 -22.47
N LEU A 178 -27.19 -3.24 -22.29
CA LEU A 178 -28.23 -2.73 -23.20
C LEU A 178 -28.42 -1.19 -23.11
N LYS A 179 -27.75 -0.48 -22.20
CA LYS A 179 -27.76 0.99 -22.18
C LYS A 179 -27.20 1.62 -23.47
N LYS A 180 -26.43 0.86 -24.25
CA LYS A 180 -25.90 1.26 -25.58
C LYS A 180 -26.70 0.70 -26.76
N ALA A 181 -27.66 -0.18 -26.53
CA ALA A 181 -28.59 -0.64 -27.56
C ALA A 181 -29.78 0.33 -27.61
N LYS A 182 -30.00 0.94 -28.74
CA LYS A 182 -31.01 1.99 -29.01
C LYS A 182 -32.49 1.53 -28.93
N SER A 183 -32.86 0.53 -28.16
CA SER A 183 -34.24 0.07 -28.07
C SER A 183 -34.66 -0.23 -26.63
N HIS A 184 -35.80 0.33 -26.23
CA HIS A 184 -36.62 0.09 -25.05
C HIS A 184 -35.93 -0.31 -23.75
N SER A 185 -36.21 0.37 -22.64
CA SER A 185 -35.62 0.09 -21.32
C SER A 185 -35.69 -1.40 -20.98
N PRO A 186 -34.57 -2.13 -20.95
CA PRO A 186 -34.62 -3.55 -20.69
C PRO A 186 -35.07 -3.76 -19.24
N ASN A 187 -36.00 -4.69 -19.07
CA ASN A 187 -36.50 -5.10 -17.77
C ASN A 187 -35.32 -5.50 -16.88
N VAL A 188 -35.18 -4.93 -15.68
CA VAL A 188 -34.07 -5.22 -14.74
C VAL A 188 -33.96 -6.73 -14.50
N LEU A 189 -35.10 -7.41 -14.49
CA LEU A 189 -35.19 -8.85 -14.32
C LEU A 189 -34.54 -9.61 -15.49
N GLU A 190 -34.74 -9.19 -16.72
CA GLU A 190 -34.15 -9.82 -17.92
C GLU A 190 -32.61 -9.72 -17.90
N LYS A 191 -32.08 -8.58 -17.47
CA LYS A 191 -30.61 -8.41 -17.29
C LYS A 191 -30.04 -9.37 -16.26
N ALA A 192 -30.74 -9.55 -15.14
CA ALA A 192 -30.33 -10.46 -14.09
C ALA A 192 -30.31 -11.92 -14.59
N PHE A 193 -31.35 -12.35 -15.29
CA PHE A 193 -31.42 -13.70 -15.86
C PHE A 193 -30.37 -13.96 -16.93
N ASN A 194 -30.10 -12.99 -17.81
CA ASN A 194 -29.07 -13.09 -18.85
C ASN A 194 -27.64 -13.19 -18.29
N SER A 195 -27.45 -12.80 -17.03
CA SER A 195 -26.13 -12.88 -16.33
C SER A 195 -26.06 -14.05 -15.35
N LEU A 196 -27.14 -14.80 -15.14
CA LEU A 196 -27.25 -15.84 -14.11
C LEU A 196 -26.13 -16.91 -14.24
N LEU A 197 -25.86 -17.37 -15.46
CA LEU A 197 -24.79 -18.35 -15.71
C LEU A 197 -23.41 -17.79 -15.31
N ALA A 198 -23.14 -16.53 -15.64
CA ALA A 198 -21.88 -15.87 -15.26
C ALA A 198 -21.75 -15.72 -13.75
N ILE A 199 -22.85 -15.44 -13.03
CA ILE A 199 -22.89 -15.35 -11.56
C ILE A 199 -22.57 -16.72 -10.95
N ILE A 200 -23.27 -17.77 -11.36
CA ILE A 200 -23.06 -19.12 -10.84
C ILE A 200 -21.62 -19.59 -11.08
N LEU A 201 -21.08 -19.41 -12.28
CA LEU A 201 -19.70 -19.78 -12.61
C LEU A 201 -18.69 -19.00 -11.76
N SER A 202 -18.95 -17.71 -11.53
CA SER A 202 -18.06 -16.87 -10.70
C SER A 202 -18.03 -17.34 -9.25
N PHE A 203 -19.17 -17.71 -8.68
CA PHE A 203 -19.24 -18.24 -7.31
C PHE A 203 -18.59 -19.62 -7.20
N LEU A 204 -18.80 -20.52 -8.18
CA LEU A 204 -18.11 -21.82 -8.21
C LEU A 204 -16.58 -21.65 -8.28
N VAL A 205 -16.09 -20.75 -9.13
CA VAL A 205 -14.65 -20.45 -9.21
C VAL A 205 -14.14 -19.87 -7.90
N ALA A 206 -14.90 -18.99 -7.25
CA ALA A 206 -14.51 -18.40 -5.96
C ALA A 206 -14.41 -19.47 -4.85
N ILE A 207 -15.37 -20.42 -4.79
CA ILE A 207 -15.35 -21.54 -3.85
C ILE A 207 -14.14 -22.45 -4.12
N VAL A 208 -13.84 -22.73 -5.39
CA VAL A 208 -12.65 -23.53 -5.76
C VAL A 208 -11.37 -22.82 -5.34
N ILE A 209 -11.27 -21.51 -5.56
CA ILE A 209 -10.11 -20.71 -5.13
C ILE A 209 -9.97 -20.78 -3.61
N ASN A 210 -11.08 -20.60 -2.86
CA ASN A 210 -11.06 -20.71 -1.40
C ASN A 210 -10.58 -22.10 -0.95
N GLY A 211 -11.11 -23.18 -1.54
CA GLY A 211 -10.69 -24.54 -1.25
C GLY A 211 -9.20 -24.79 -1.51
N LEU A 212 -8.66 -24.25 -2.62
CA LEU A 212 -7.23 -24.32 -2.92
C LEU A 212 -6.40 -23.53 -1.90
N LEU A 213 -6.82 -22.30 -1.57
CA LEU A 213 -6.13 -21.50 -0.55
C LEU A 213 -6.14 -22.21 0.81
N TYR A 214 -7.25 -22.88 1.17
CA TYR A 214 -7.34 -23.67 2.39
C TYR A 214 -6.37 -24.85 2.43
N LEU A 215 -6.17 -25.54 1.32
CA LEU A 215 -5.21 -26.65 1.25
C LEU A 215 -3.77 -26.21 1.52
N PHE A 216 -3.42 -24.99 1.10
CA PHE A 216 -2.07 -24.43 1.28
C PHE A 216 -1.93 -23.62 2.57
N PHE A 217 -2.99 -22.95 3.02
CA PHE A 217 -2.98 -21.97 4.11
C PHE A 217 -4.08 -22.27 5.13
N ARG A 218 -3.88 -23.33 5.90
CA ARG A 218 -4.87 -23.91 6.82
C ARG A 218 -5.46 -22.94 7.86
N TYR A 219 -4.71 -21.89 8.22
CA TYR A 219 -5.10 -20.88 9.21
C TYR A 219 -5.45 -19.51 8.62
N GLY A 220 -5.60 -19.42 7.29
CA GLY A 220 -5.78 -18.17 6.58
C GLY A 220 -4.52 -17.74 5.82
N VAL A 221 -4.72 -17.07 4.68
CA VAL A 221 -3.60 -16.64 3.81
C VAL A 221 -2.75 -15.60 4.52
N TYR A 222 -3.41 -14.69 5.24
CA TYR A 222 -2.76 -13.60 5.95
C TYR A 222 -1.86 -14.13 7.08
N ASP A 223 -2.40 -14.96 7.97
CA ASP A 223 -1.68 -15.47 9.13
C ASP A 223 -0.51 -16.35 8.70
N ALA A 224 -0.69 -17.21 7.69
CA ALA A 224 0.37 -18.05 7.16
C ALA A 224 1.53 -17.23 6.55
N ILE A 225 1.23 -16.15 5.81
CA ILE A 225 2.25 -15.23 5.30
C ILE A 225 2.93 -14.50 6.45
N ALA A 226 2.16 -13.98 7.41
CA ALA A 226 2.66 -13.28 8.57
C ALA A 226 3.60 -14.17 9.41
N ASP A 227 3.20 -15.40 9.71
CA ASP A 227 3.99 -16.36 10.48
C ASP A 227 5.26 -16.79 9.75
N TYR A 228 5.17 -17.12 8.46
CA TYR A 228 6.34 -17.48 7.66
C TYR A 228 7.37 -16.36 7.61
N VAL A 229 6.91 -15.16 7.32
CA VAL A 229 7.76 -13.98 7.23
C VAL A 229 8.34 -13.61 8.60
N THR A 230 7.54 -13.71 9.65
CA THR A 230 7.97 -13.46 11.03
C THR A 230 9.03 -14.47 11.47
N SER A 231 8.84 -15.76 11.13
CA SER A 231 9.79 -16.82 11.47
C SER A 231 11.20 -16.64 10.83
N ILE A 232 11.24 -16.07 9.62
CA ILE A 232 12.50 -15.75 8.94
C ILE A 232 13.21 -14.57 9.63
N SER A 233 12.44 -13.54 10.02
CA SER A 233 12.99 -12.32 10.61
C SER A 233 13.45 -12.48 12.06
N LEU A 234 12.88 -13.45 12.81
CA LEU A 234 13.21 -13.66 14.23
C LEU A 234 14.60 -14.22 14.50
N LYS A 235 15.25 -14.84 13.51
CA LYS A 235 16.44 -15.65 13.77
C LYS A 235 17.74 -14.86 13.98
N HIS A 236 17.89 -13.67 13.39
CA HIS A 236 19.13 -12.88 13.56
C HIS A 236 18.90 -11.40 13.21
N SER A 237 19.16 -10.48 14.13
CA SER A 237 19.12 -9.02 13.87
C SER A 237 20.52 -8.52 13.43
N ASN A 238 20.94 -8.93 12.24
CA ASN A 238 22.15 -8.43 11.61
C ASN A 238 21.79 -7.48 10.47
N PHE A 239 22.71 -6.58 10.11
CA PHE A 239 22.54 -5.66 8.97
C PHE A 239 21.98 -6.35 7.71
N SER A 240 22.56 -7.51 7.32
CA SER A 240 22.10 -8.26 6.14
C SER A 240 20.66 -8.73 6.24
N MET A 241 20.20 -9.15 7.42
CA MET A 241 18.82 -9.58 7.65
C MET A 241 17.86 -8.39 7.67
N THR A 242 18.26 -7.26 8.26
CA THR A 242 17.45 -6.02 8.22
C THR A 242 17.30 -5.52 6.78
N LEU A 243 18.36 -5.59 5.98
CA LEU A 243 18.33 -5.22 4.57
C LEU A 243 17.45 -6.17 3.75
N PHE A 244 17.55 -7.48 3.96
CA PHE A 244 16.69 -8.47 3.32
C PHE A 244 15.22 -8.32 3.72
N GLY A 245 14.93 -8.14 5.00
CA GLY A 245 13.58 -7.89 5.50
C GLY A 245 12.96 -6.61 4.93
N THR A 246 13.76 -5.55 4.78
CA THR A 246 13.34 -4.31 4.12
C THR A 246 12.98 -4.55 2.65
N PHE A 247 13.83 -5.29 1.93
CA PHE A 247 13.57 -5.66 0.53
C PHE A 247 12.27 -6.45 0.39
N VAL A 248 12.07 -7.46 1.24
CA VAL A 248 10.84 -8.26 1.26
C VAL A 248 9.63 -7.40 1.62
N THR A 249 9.74 -6.57 2.67
CA THR A 249 8.65 -5.67 3.10
C THR A 249 8.22 -4.72 1.99
N THR A 250 9.17 -4.15 1.27
CA THR A 250 8.85 -3.21 0.17
C THR A 250 8.21 -3.90 -1.02
N ILE A 251 8.67 -5.09 -1.41
CA ILE A 251 8.03 -5.87 -2.48
C ILE A 251 6.60 -6.26 -2.10
N PHE A 252 6.39 -6.78 -0.88
CA PHE A 252 5.07 -7.16 -0.41
C PHE A 252 4.12 -5.96 -0.39
N ALA A 253 4.56 -4.80 0.11
CA ALA A 253 3.77 -3.59 0.10
C ALA A 253 3.43 -3.10 -1.31
N TRP A 254 4.36 -3.22 -2.27
CA TRP A 254 4.09 -2.91 -3.67
C TRP A 254 3.07 -3.86 -4.29
N LEU A 255 3.04 -5.13 -3.86
CA LEU A 255 2.03 -6.13 -4.22
C LEU A 255 0.72 -5.98 -3.42
N GLY A 256 0.57 -4.97 -2.55
CA GLY A 256 -0.63 -4.77 -1.76
C GLY A 256 -0.78 -5.71 -0.56
N PHE A 257 0.31 -6.32 -0.10
CA PHE A 257 0.35 -7.08 1.15
C PHE A 257 1.17 -6.33 2.20
N SER A 258 0.87 -6.57 3.46
CA SER A 258 1.78 -6.11 4.51
C SER A 258 3.03 -6.98 4.56
N GLY A 259 4.18 -6.33 4.62
CA GLY A 259 5.46 -7.03 4.76
C GLY A 259 5.81 -7.33 6.22
N PRO A 260 6.90 -8.09 6.43
CA PRO A 260 7.32 -8.56 7.76
C PRO A 260 7.42 -7.45 8.81
N TYR A 261 8.01 -6.33 8.43
CA TYR A 261 8.27 -5.22 9.33
C TYR A 261 7.06 -4.33 9.63
N GLN A 262 5.89 -4.59 9.01
CA GLN A 262 4.64 -3.90 9.32
C GLN A 262 3.85 -4.54 10.46
N TYR A 263 4.13 -5.80 10.77
CA TYR A 263 3.39 -6.57 11.77
C TYR A 263 3.96 -6.41 13.18
N ARG A 264 5.18 -5.86 13.33
CA ARG A 264 5.87 -5.79 14.60
C ARG A 264 5.78 -4.41 15.22
N SER A 265 5.50 -4.41 16.52
CA SER A 265 5.69 -3.24 17.35
C SER A 265 7.07 -3.29 18.03
N PHE A 266 7.51 -2.19 18.61
CA PHE A 266 8.76 -2.13 19.38
C PHE A 266 8.86 -3.22 20.46
N VAL A 267 7.74 -3.54 21.10
CA VAL A 267 7.70 -4.53 22.20
C VAL A 267 7.80 -5.97 21.69
N ASP A 268 7.38 -6.23 20.45
CA ASP A 268 7.41 -7.56 19.86
C ASP A 268 8.80 -7.89 19.28
N ASP A 269 9.70 -6.92 19.21
CA ASP A 269 11.09 -7.11 18.78
C ASP A 269 12.02 -7.27 20.00
N ASN A 270 12.37 -8.50 20.34
CA ASN A 270 13.25 -8.81 21.45
C ASN A 270 14.58 -8.04 21.38
N THR A 271 15.13 -7.82 20.20
CA THR A 271 16.41 -7.13 20.03
C THR A 271 16.30 -5.65 20.37
N SER A 272 15.17 -5.01 20.08
CA SER A 272 14.90 -3.64 20.49
C SER A 272 14.70 -3.52 22.01
N VAL A 273 14.04 -4.50 22.62
CA VAL A 273 13.87 -4.57 24.08
C VAL A 273 15.22 -4.80 24.78
N GLU A 274 16.09 -5.66 24.24
CA GLU A 274 17.44 -5.87 24.76
C GLU A 274 18.30 -4.60 24.68
N ASN A 275 18.23 -3.89 23.54
CA ASN A 275 18.90 -2.61 23.36
C ASN A 275 18.41 -1.55 24.39
N LEU A 276 17.10 -1.48 24.60
CA LEU A 276 16.52 -0.56 25.59
C LEU A 276 16.99 -0.91 27.00
N ASN A 277 16.95 -2.18 27.39
CA ASN A 277 17.41 -2.64 28.69
C ASN A 277 18.89 -2.32 28.92
N TYR A 278 19.72 -2.50 27.88
CA TYR A 278 21.13 -2.12 27.91
C TYR A 278 21.28 -0.61 28.14
N ALA A 279 20.60 0.20 27.36
CA ALA A 279 20.67 1.66 27.45
C ALA A 279 20.23 2.18 28.82
N LEU A 280 19.16 1.61 29.39
CA LEU A 280 18.69 1.97 30.73
C LEU A 280 19.67 1.55 31.81
N LYS A 281 20.32 0.37 31.67
CA LYS A 281 21.28 -0.14 32.66
C LYS A 281 22.60 0.63 32.65
N TYR A 282 23.11 0.97 31.47
CA TYR A 282 24.42 1.61 31.33
C TYR A 282 24.33 3.12 31.07
N HIS A 283 23.14 3.69 31.04
CA HIS A 283 22.87 5.10 30.71
C HIS A 283 23.56 5.58 29.41
N SER A 284 23.68 4.67 28.42
CA SER A 284 24.33 4.93 27.14
C SER A 284 23.61 4.20 26.02
N VAL A 285 23.38 4.94 24.93
CA VAL A 285 22.88 4.36 23.65
C VAL A 285 24.00 3.80 22.79
N TRP A 286 25.26 4.04 23.17
CA TRP A 286 26.43 3.48 22.50
C TRP A 286 26.77 2.08 23.04
N GLY A 287 27.21 1.20 22.15
CA GLY A 287 27.63 -0.15 22.52
C GLY A 287 26.49 -1.11 22.82
N VAL A 288 25.26 -0.80 22.40
CA VAL A 288 24.12 -1.72 22.52
C VAL A 288 24.36 -3.02 21.74
N PRO A 289 23.80 -4.17 22.19
CA PRO A 289 24.09 -5.49 21.62
C PRO A 289 23.61 -5.63 20.15
N HIS A 290 22.53 -4.93 19.76
CA HIS A 290 21.92 -5.04 18.42
C HIS A 290 21.80 -3.67 17.72
N PRO A 291 22.92 -3.01 17.33
CA PRO A 291 22.87 -1.66 16.76
C PRO A 291 22.17 -1.60 15.39
N PHE A 292 22.10 -2.73 14.68
CA PHE A 292 21.51 -2.85 13.34
C PHE A 292 20.16 -3.56 13.35
N SER A 293 19.41 -3.44 14.46
CA SER A 293 18.07 -4.02 14.58
C SER A 293 17.08 -3.40 13.57
N GLU A 294 16.00 -4.11 13.33
CA GLU A 294 14.88 -3.65 12.49
C GLU A 294 14.41 -2.24 12.92
N TYR A 295 14.22 -2.04 14.21
CA TYR A 295 13.75 -0.77 14.74
C TYR A 295 14.77 0.35 14.57
N SER A 296 16.06 0.05 14.82
CA SER A 296 17.13 1.03 14.67
C SER A 296 17.31 1.51 13.22
N LEU A 297 17.10 0.65 12.24
CA LEU A 297 17.35 0.97 10.83
C LEU A 297 16.06 1.20 10.04
N TYR A 298 15.17 0.18 9.94
CA TYR A 298 14.02 0.26 9.06
C TYR A 298 12.95 1.25 9.56
N HIS A 299 12.51 1.10 10.81
CA HIS A 299 11.47 2.00 11.35
C HIS A 299 11.95 3.45 11.48
N SER A 300 13.25 3.65 11.64
CA SER A 300 13.83 4.97 11.87
C SER A 300 14.25 5.71 10.60
N PHE A 301 14.69 4.99 9.57
CA PHE A 301 15.20 5.57 8.32
C PHE A 301 14.56 4.99 7.06
N GLY A 302 14.05 3.76 7.10
CA GLY A 302 13.53 3.07 5.92
C GLY A 302 12.09 3.42 5.52
N ALA A 303 11.33 4.13 6.37
CA ALA A 303 9.89 4.30 6.18
C ALA A 303 9.40 5.75 6.34
N PHE A 304 9.98 6.70 5.60
CA PHE A 304 9.56 8.10 5.65
C PHE A 304 8.22 8.34 4.94
N GLY A 305 7.19 8.60 5.73
CA GLY A 305 5.83 8.76 5.24
C GLY A 305 5.14 7.44 4.89
N GLY A 306 5.63 6.34 5.45
CA GLY A 306 5.23 4.97 5.15
C GLY A 306 6.25 4.24 4.28
N ILE A 307 5.92 3.01 3.88
CA ILE A 307 6.83 2.13 3.14
C ILE A 307 7.24 2.77 1.82
N GLY A 308 8.52 2.58 1.44
CA GLY A 308 9.05 3.09 0.19
C GLY A 308 9.24 4.61 0.17
N SER A 309 9.37 5.25 1.34
CA SER A 309 9.57 6.70 1.47
C SER A 309 8.55 7.53 0.68
N ILE A 310 7.27 7.19 0.79
CA ILE A 310 6.17 7.81 0.02
C ILE A 310 6.10 9.33 0.21
N LEU A 311 6.54 9.86 1.36
CA LEU A 311 6.62 11.31 1.57
C LEU A 311 7.58 11.97 0.57
N ALA A 312 8.72 11.33 0.28
CA ALA A 312 9.67 11.81 -0.71
C ALA A 312 9.10 11.77 -2.14
N LEU A 313 8.32 10.73 -2.47
CA LEU A 313 7.58 10.67 -3.73
C LEU A 313 6.60 11.84 -3.88
N ILE A 314 5.84 12.17 -2.83
CA ILE A 314 4.93 13.33 -2.86
C ILE A 314 5.70 14.62 -3.13
N VAL A 315 6.80 14.86 -2.41
CA VAL A 315 7.62 16.06 -2.60
C VAL A 315 8.20 16.10 -4.02
N ALA A 316 8.69 14.97 -4.54
CA ALA A 316 9.17 14.88 -5.92
C ALA A 316 8.07 15.24 -6.93
N ILE A 317 6.83 14.78 -6.72
CA ILE A 317 5.69 15.15 -7.56
C ILE A 317 5.37 16.63 -7.45
N LEU A 318 5.39 17.22 -6.27
CA LEU A 318 5.13 18.65 -6.08
C LEU A 318 6.19 19.54 -6.75
N ILE A 319 7.44 19.06 -6.85
CA ILE A 319 8.54 19.74 -7.53
C ILE A 319 8.43 19.61 -9.06
N VAL A 320 8.12 18.42 -9.55
CA VAL A 320 8.20 18.09 -10.98
C VAL A 320 6.88 18.37 -11.70
N SER A 321 5.75 17.97 -11.10
CA SER A 321 4.47 17.99 -11.79
C SER A 321 3.80 19.34 -11.75
N GLY A 322 3.31 19.78 -12.92
CA GLY A 322 2.48 20.96 -13.07
C GLY A 322 1.09 20.82 -12.40
N ALA A 323 0.14 21.66 -12.78
CA ALA A 323 -1.25 21.54 -12.31
C ALA A 323 -1.92 20.34 -12.97
N GLY A 324 -2.13 19.25 -12.22
CA GLY A 324 -2.74 18.03 -12.74
C GLY A 324 -3.31 17.12 -11.64
N SER A 325 -3.91 16.01 -12.04
CA SER A 325 -4.52 15.04 -11.12
C SER A 325 -3.52 14.44 -10.14
N TYR A 326 -2.30 14.13 -10.60
CA TYR A 326 -1.22 13.60 -9.75
C TYR A 326 -0.81 14.58 -8.64
N ARG A 327 -0.68 15.87 -8.97
CA ARG A 327 -0.38 16.90 -7.97
C ARG A 327 -1.48 17.02 -6.93
N ARG A 328 -2.77 16.94 -7.35
CA ARG A 328 -3.91 16.98 -6.41
C ARG A 328 -3.89 15.81 -5.45
N VAL A 329 -3.61 14.59 -5.92
CA VAL A 329 -3.46 13.41 -5.07
C VAL A 329 -2.30 13.60 -4.09
N GLY A 330 -1.16 14.11 -4.53
CA GLY A 330 0.00 14.40 -3.68
C GLY A 330 -0.35 15.39 -2.57
N VAL A 331 -0.97 16.53 -2.90
CA VAL A 331 -1.37 17.55 -1.92
C VAL A 331 -2.38 16.98 -0.90
N SER A 332 -3.40 16.25 -1.37
CA SER A 332 -4.42 15.66 -0.48
C SER A 332 -3.84 14.59 0.45
N GLY A 333 -2.87 13.81 -0.04
CA GLY A 333 -2.21 12.75 0.72
C GLY A 333 -1.06 13.23 1.61
N LEU A 334 -0.67 14.51 1.56
CA LEU A 334 0.49 15.03 2.29
C LEU A 334 0.34 14.87 3.80
N ILE A 335 -0.82 15.27 4.35
CA ILE A 335 -1.08 15.21 5.80
C ILE A 335 -1.00 13.76 6.31
N PRO A 336 -1.78 12.79 5.81
CA PRO A 336 -1.69 11.43 6.33
C PRO A 336 -0.30 10.83 6.13
N THR A 337 0.39 11.14 5.03
CA THR A 337 1.73 10.63 4.77
C THR A 337 2.77 11.22 5.71
N LEU A 338 2.66 12.49 6.09
CA LEU A 338 3.54 13.10 7.09
C LEU A 338 3.55 12.31 8.40
N PHE A 339 2.40 11.75 8.79
CA PHE A 339 2.24 10.89 9.97
C PHE A 339 2.38 9.39 9.66
N ASN A 340 3.15 9.03 8.64
CA ASN A 340 3.48 7.66 8.22
C ASN A 340 2.28 6.81 7.74
N SER A 341 1.20 7.44 7.27
CA SER A 341 0.05 6.76 6.66
C SER A 341 0.02 6.96 5.13
N GLY A 342 0.94 6.28 4.41
CA GLY A 342 1.12 6.43 2.96
C GLY A 342 0.17 5.62 2.09
N THR A 343 -0.70 4.78 2.64
CA THR A 343 -1.56 3.84 1.90
C THR A 343 -2.46 4.54 0.87
N SER A 344 -3.07 5.68 1.22
CA SER A 344 -3.92 6.44 0.30
C SER A 344 -3.15 6.93 -0.92
N VAL A 345 -1.92 7.38 -0.73
CA VAL A 345 -1.07 7.88 -1.81
C VAL A 345 -0.59 6.74 -2.70
N MET A 346 -0.24 5.59 -2.14
CA MET A 346 0.12 4.38 -2.90
C MET A 346 -1.00 3.93 -3.83
N ILE A 347 -2.26 4.09 -3.41
CA ILE A 347 -3.45 3.80 -4.20
C ILE A 347 -3.73 4.91 -5.21
N GLY A 348 -3.74 6.17 -4.78
CA GLY A 348 -4.13 7.33 -5.61
C GLY A 348 -3.11 7.69 -6.70
N LEU A 349 -1.83 7.39 -6.49
CA LEU A 349 -0.76 7.59 -7.49
C LEU A 349 -0.46 6.32 -8.29
N PRO A 350 -1.30 5.30 -8.31
CA PRO A 350 -1.07 3.88 -8.58
C PRO A 350 0.43 3.51 -8.50
N VAL A 351 0.99 3.56 -7.28
CA VAL A 351 2.35 3.07 -7.01
C VAL A 351 2.33 1.55 -6.94
N MET A 352 1.28 1.00 -6.30
CA MET A 352 1.04 -0.44 -6.29
C MET A 352 0.88 -0.97 -7.72
N PHE A 353 1.47 -2.12 -7.99
CA PHE A 353 1.43 -2.82 -9.29
C PHE A 353 2.01 -2.01 -10.48
N ASN A 354 2.69 -0.90 -10.22
CA ASN A 354 3.30 -0.08 -11.26
C ASN A 354 4.81 -0.37 -11.36
N PRO A 355 5.27 -1.05 -12.42
CA PRO A 355 6.68 -1.41 -12.55
C PRO A 355 7.64 -0.21 -12.58
N LEU A 356 7.14 0.96 -12.98
CA LEU A 356 7.92 2.18 -13.01
C LEU A 356 8.35 2.63 -11.61
N TYR A 357 7.41 2.56 -10.65
CA TYR A 357 7.69 2.97 -9.28
C TYR A 357 8.31 1.87 -8.41
N LEU A 358 8.33 0.61 -8.88
CA LEU A 358 8.94 -0.50 -8.14
C LEU A 358 10.41 -0.22 -7.79
N ILE A 359 11.17 0.30 -8.77
CA ILE A 359 12.61 0.54 -8.59
C ILE A 359 12.88 1.58 -7.49
N PRO A 360 12.37 2.84 -7.54
CA PRO A 360 12.62 3.80 -6.48
C PRO A 360 11.98 3.39 -5.15
N PHE A 361 10.84 2.69 -5.17
CA PHE A 361 10.14 2.23 -3.98
C PHE A 361 10.94 1.21 -3.16
N ILE A 362 11.74 0.37 -3.82
CA ILE A 362 12.66 -0.56 -3.16
C ILE A 362 13.99 0.12 -2.83
N LEU A 363 14.49 0.93 -3.74
CA LEU A 363 15.83 1.50 -3.65
C LEU A 363 15.95 2.51 -2.50
N THR A 364 14.94 3.36 -2.29
CA THR A 364 14.99 4.40 -1.25
C THR A 364 15.15 3.82 0.16
N PRO A 365 14.34 2.89 0.68
CA PRO A 365 14.56 2.32 2.00
C PRO A 365 15.90 1.60 2.15
N ILE A 366 16.37 0.92 1.09
CA ILE A 366 17.66 0.23 1.09
C ILE A 366 18.80 1.23 1.23
N LEU A 367 18.81 2.31 0.43
CA LEU A 367 19.83 3.36 0.52
C LEU A 367 19.83 4.00 1.91
N ASN A 368 18.66 4.28 2.46
CA ASN A 368 18.53 4.89 3.78
C ASN A 368 19.14 4.02 4.88
N ILE A 369 18.84 2.72 4.86
CA ILE A 369 19.41 1.76 5.81
C ILE A 369 20.94 1.65 5.64
N VAL A 370 21.45 1.63 4.42
CA VAL A 370 22.90 1.58 4.17
C VAL A 370 23.58 2.83 4.72
N ILE A 371 23.05 4.02 4.44
CA ILE A 371 23.61 5.28 4.92
C ILE A 371 23.58 5.35 6.45
N ALA A 372 22.44 4.99 7.07
CA ALA A 372 22.31 4.95 8.52
C ALA A 372 23.30 3.95 9.17
N THR A 373 23.47 2.77 8.58
CA THR A 373 24.41 1.77 9.05
C THR A 373 25.86 2.28 8.99
N LEU A 374 26.25 2.91 7.87
CA LEU A 374 27.58 3.50 7.72
C LEU A 374 27.82 4.61 8.76
N ALA A 375 26.81 5.43 9.05
CA ALA A 375 26.91 6.46 10.07
C ALA A 375 27.06 5.89 11.49
N ILE A 376 26.40 4.77 11.80
CA ILE A 376 26.54 4.08 13.08
C ILE A 376 27.93 3.45 13.19
N ILE A 377 28.41 2.75 12.15
CA ILE A 377 29.75 2.12 12.12
C ILE A 377 30.85 3.17 12.26
N ALA A 378 30.71 4.31 11.59
CA ALA A 378 31.64 5.43 11.67
C ALA A 378 31.57 6.21 13.01
N HIS A 379 30.71 5.79 13.96
CA HIS A 379 30.45 6.47 15.23
C HIS A 379 30.03 7.94 15.08
N ILE A 380 29.41 8.30 13.96
CA ILE A 380 28.86 9.64 13.68
C ILE A 380 27.54 9.83 14.41
N MET A 381 26.70 8.80 14.46
CA MET A 381 25.45 8.80 15.22
C MET A 381 25.28 7.50 16.03
N PRO A 382 24.61 7.54 17.19
CA PRO A 382 24.26 6.33 17.90
C PRO A 382 23.10 5.59 17.23
N PRO A 383 22.94 4.26 17.45
CA PRO A 383 21.77 3.52 17.02
C PRO A 383 20.50 4.01 17.73
N VAL A 384 19.36 3.82 17.10
CA VAL A 384 18.05 4.13 17.66
C VAL A 384 17.66 3.04 18.66
N VAL A 385 17.36 3.44 19.90
CA VAL A 385 17.16 2.53 21.03
C VAL A 385 15.85 2.79 21.76
N TYR A 386 15.43 4.06 21.86
CA TYR A 386 14.24 4.42 22.63
C TYR A 386 12.97 4.27 21.79
N PRO A 387 11.85 3.79 22.39
CA PRO A 387 10.58 3.70 21.69
C PRO A 387 10.08 5.09 21.30
N VAL A 388 9.62 5.22 20.06
CA VAL A 388 9.13 6.48 19.51
C VAL A 388 7.59 6.47 19.46
N PRO A 389 6.91 7.56 19.79
CA PRO A 389 5.46 7.65 19.72
C PRO A 389 4.93 7.35 18.32
N MET A 390 3.76 6.69 18.25
CA MET A 390 3.14 6.32 16.98
C MET A 390 2.72 7.56 16.17
N GLY A 391 2.96 7.52 14.87
CA GLY A 391 2.65 8.64 13.98
C GLY A 391 3.65 9.81 14.09
N THR A 392 4.85 9.58 14.61
CA THR A 392 5.95 10.58 14.54
C THR A 392 6.37 10.79 13.09
N PRO A 393 6.50 12.05 12.61
CA PRO A 393 7.03 12.33 11.27
C PRO A 393 8.40 11.70 11.03
N GLY A 394 8.62 11.14 9.82
CA GLY A 394 9.76 10.30 9.48
C GLY A 394 11.14 10.75 10.01
N PRO A 395 11.66 11.93 9.64
CA PRO A 395 12.99 12.37 10.10
C PRO A 395 13.10 12.56 11.63
N LEU A 396 11.98 12.82 12.33
CA LEU A 396 11.97 12.96 13.78
C LEU A 396 12.06 11.62 14.52
N VAL A 397 11.78 10.51 13.86
CA VAL A 397 11.85 9.17 14.48
C VAL A 397 13.26 8.89 14.98
N ALA A 398 14.27 9.09 14.13
CA ALA A 398 15.68 8.89 14.49
C ALA A 398 16.11 9.84 15.62
N PHE A 399 15.69 11.10 15.58
CA PHE A 399 16.00 12.09 16.63
C PHE A 399 15.49 11.66 17.99
N ILE A 400 14.19 11.33 18.09
CA ILE A 400 13.56 10.94 19.36
C ILE A 400 14.13 9.60 19.83
N GLY A 401 14.25 8.63 18.91
CA GLY A 401 14.69 7.28 19.26
C GLY A 401 16.16 7.16 19.65
N THR A 402 16.99 8.18 19.38
CA THR A 402 18.36 8.29 19.87
C THR A 402 18.50 9.12 21.15
N GLY A 403 17.37 9.53 21.75
CA GLY A 403 17.36 10.38 22.95
C GLY A 403 17.65 11.86 22.66
N GLY A 404 17.33 12.35 21.47
CA GLY A 404 17.51 13.77 21.09
C GLY A 404 18.84 14.08 20.39
N ASN A 405 19.44 13.10 19.72
CA ASN A 405 20.71 13.33 19.01
C ASN A 405 20.46 14.10 17.69
N PHE A 406 20.98 15.34 17.61
CA PHE A 406 20.82 16.20 16.43
C PHE A 406 21.52 15.66 15.18
N VAL A 407 22.60 14.89 15.33
CA VAL A 407 23.27 14.28 14.18
C VAL A 407 22.37 13.25 13.51
N ALA A 408 21.63 12.45 14.29
CA ALA A 408 20.64 11.50 13.78
C ALA A 408 19.52 12.23 13.02
N LEU A 409 19.07 13.41 13.49
CA LEU A 409 18.11 14.24 12.77
C LEU A 409 18.67 14.72 11.43
N ILE A 410 19.91 15.24 11.42
CA ILE A 410 20.57 15.74 10.20
C ILE A 410 20.71 14.61 9.18
N ILE A 411 21.15 13.41 9.61
CA ILE A 411 21.23 12.25 8.73
C ILE A 411 19.85 11.88 8.19
N GLY A 412 18.81 11.86 9.02
CA GLY A 412 17.44 11.62 8.59
C GLY A 412 16.95 12.60 7.53
N VAL A 413 17.28 13.89 7.69
CA VAL A 413 16.96 14.94 6.70
C VAL A 413 17.77 14.75 5.40
N ILE A 414 19.06 14.42 5.49
CA ILE A 414 19.91 14.18 4.31
C ILE A 414 19.37 12.99 3.49
N VAL A 415 19.08 11.88 4.14
CA VAL A 415 18.51 10.68 3.46
C VAL A 415 17.16 10.99 2.82
N PHE A 416 16.31 11.79 3.48
CA PHE A 416 15.04 12.23 2.91
C PHE A 416 15.23 13.04 1.62
N PHE A 417 16.22 13.95 1.56
CA PHE A 417 16.56 14.68 0.33
C PHE A 417 17.12 13.76 -0.76
N ILE A 418 17.92 12.76 -0.40
CA ILE A 418 18.40 11.73 -1.34
C ILE A 418 17.21 10.98 -1.93
N ASP A 419 16.24 10.57 -1.12
CA ASP A 419 15.02 9.90 -1.58
C ASP A 419 14.26 10.76 -2.61
N ILE A 420 14.12 12.06 -2.37
CA ILE A 420 13.46 12.96 -3.32
C ILE A 420 14.21 12.96 -4.67
N ILE A 421 15.53 13.05 -4.64
CA ILE A 421 16.37 13.04 -5.85
C ILE A 421 16.20 11.71 -6.60
N VAL A 422 16.16 10.59 -5.89
CA VAL A 422 15.92 9.26 -6.48
C VAL A 422 14.54 9.19 -7.16
N TYR A 423 13.49 9.77 -6.58
CA TYR A 423 12.15 9.74 -7.16
C TYR A 423 11.96 10.65 -8.37
N ILE A 424 12.65 11.80 -8.46
CA ILE A 424 12.48 12.80 -9.53
C ILE A 424 12.52 12.22 -10.94
N PRO A 425 13.50 11.40 -11.37
CA PRO A 425 13.54 10.85 -12.72
C PRO A 425 12.36 9.95 -13.05
N PHE A 426 11.88 9.17 -12.08
CA PHE A 426 10.72 8.28 -12.28
C PHE A 426 9.41 9.06 -12.36
N VAL A 427 9.27 10.14 -11.61
CA VAL A 427 8.10 11.04 -11.71
C VAL A 427 8.08 11.71 -13.09
N ARG A 428 9.21 12.24 -13.58
CA ARG A 428 9.33 12.81 -14.93
C ARG A 428 8.96 11.80 -16.01
N LEU A 429 9.46 10.57 -15.89
CA LEU A 429 9.14 9.51 -16.84
C LEU A 429 7.65 9.15 -16.82
N ASN A 430 7.03 9.13 -15.64
CA ASN A 430 5.58 8.90 -15.50
C ASN A 430 4.74 9.99 -16.18
N GLU A 431 5.14 11.26 -16.08
CA GLU A 431 4.48 12.37 -16.78
C GLU A 431 4.59 12.22 -18.31
N GLN A 432 5.76 11.88 -18.83
CA GLN A 432 5.93 11.64 -20.26
C GLN A 432 5.02 10.51 -20.78
N ILE A 433 4.92 9.42 -20.02
CA ILE A 433 4.02 8.30 -20.35
C ILE A 433 2.56 8.77 -20.34
N TRP A 434 2.18 9.57 -19.36
CA TRP A 434 0.82 10.08 -19.23
C TRP A 434 0.44 11.01 -20.40
N LEU A 435 1.31 11.96 -20.75
CA LEU A 435 1.13 12.86 -21.91
C LEU A 435 1.01 12.08 -23.21
N LYS A 436 1.86 11.06 -23.40
CA LYS A 436 1.80 10.20 -24.59
C LYS A 436 0.51 9.38 -24.65
N MET A 437 0.02 8.87 -23.53
CA MET A 437 -1.27 8.18 -23.45
C MET A 437 -2.44 9.10 -23.81
N GLN A 438 -2.45 10.33 -23.29
CA GLN A 438 -3.47 11.32 -23.66
C GLN A 438 -3.48 11.62 -25.14
N TYR A 439 -2.30 11.83 -25.74
CA TYR A 439 -2.19 12.09 -27.17
C TYR A 439 -2.76 10.93 -28.00
N ILE A 440 -2.45 9.68 -27.63
CA ILE A 440 -2.98 8.49 -28.31
C ILE A 440 -4.50 8.42 -28.22
N TYR A 441 -5.08 8.67 -27.03
CA TYR A 441 -6.54 8.66 -26.85
C TYR A 441 -7.25 9.73 -27.68
N LEU A 442 -6.68 10.94 -27.77
CA LEU A 442 -7.21 12.02 -28.60
C LEU A 442 -7.16 11.70 -30.10
N GLN A 443 -6.17 10.93 -30.55
CA GLN A 443 -6.11 10.46 -31.94
C GLN A 443 -7.14 9.36 -32.20
N GLU A 444 -7.27 8.36 -31.31
CA GLU A 444 -8.27 7.29 -31.42
C GLU A 444 -9.71 7.84 -31.43
N GLU A 445 -9.97 8.94 -30.71
CA GLU A 445 -11.29 9.62 -30.70
C GLU A 445 -11.58 10.33 -32.02
N LYS A 446 -10.58 10.98 -32.63
CA LYS A 446 -10.70 11.64 -33.94
C LYS A 446 -10.82 10.66 -35.10
N GLU A 447 -10.22 9.47 -35.01
CA GLU A 447 -10.31 8.42 -36.03
C GLU A 447 -11.60 7.58 -35.91
N GLY A 448 -12.30 7.68 -34.76
CA GLY A 448 -13.58 6.99 -34.51
C GLY A 448 -14.82 7.85 -34.77
N GLU A 449 -14.65 9.16 -35.04
CA GLU A 449 -15.65 10.07 -35.60
C GLU A 449 -15.62 10.02 -37.14
#